data_f6b71124589e3612c2c86f415741a397
#
_entry.id   f6b71124589e3612c2c86f415741a397
#
_cell.length_a   1.000
_cell.length_b   1.000
_cell.length_c   1.000
_cell.angle_alpha   90.00
_cell.angle_beta   90.00
_cell.angle_gamma   90.00
#
_symmetry.space_group_name_H-M   'P 1'
#
loop_
_entity.id
_entity.type
_entity.pdbx_description
1 polymer ?
#
loop_
_entity_poly.entity_id
_entity_poly.type
_entity_poly.pdbx_seq_one_letter_code
_entity_poly.pdbx_strand_id
1 'polypeptide(L)'
;MFTNLVNKAKDVAESATESVVSIKDAGGNKVSEMVVAFKDSLPHLKGAGYELTEFEIELGISPKLIPHFKYSARSESDIARELKALKGNTLGIIILTGLTKAGAIQKNIAVAGCSFTHIEIELGVIPTVKLKYQAMVNHYQHLNLISEPA
;
A
#
# COMPACT_ATOMS: atom_id res chain seq x y z
N MET A 1 -8.66 3.05 20.32
CA MET A 1 -8.41 1.99 19.34
C MET A 1 -7.46 2.43 18.23
N PHE A 2 -7.67 3.57 17.59
CA PHE A 2 -6.76 4.12 16.58
C PHE A 2 -5.35 4.42 17.13
N THR A 3 -5.25 4.96 18.34
CA THR A 3 -3.96 5.33 18.96
C THR A 3 -3.06 4.12 19.21
N ASN A 4 -3.64 2.98 19.62
CA ASN A 4 -2.90 1.75 19.83
C ASN A 4 -2.41 1.12 18.52
N LEU A 5 -3.20 1.24 17.45
CA LEU A 5 -2.80 0.79 16.12
C LEU A 5 -1.65 1.63 15.56
N VAL A 6 -1.71 2.95 15.76
CA VAL A 6 -0.64 3.87 15.31
C VAL A 6 0.66 3.61 16.07
N ASN A 7 0.60 3.40 17.38
CA ASN A 7 1.79 3.09 18.18
C ASN A 7 2.38 1.74 17.81
N LYS A 8 1.53 0.73 17.62
CA LYS A 8 1.95 -0.59 17.18
C LYS A 8 2.55 -0.55 15.77
N ALA A 9 2.01 0.28 14.90
CA ALA A 9 2.55 0.51 13.56
C ALA A 9 3.92 1.19 13.60
N LYS A 10 4.15 2.14 14.53
CA LYS A 10 5.44 2.77 14.72
C LYS A 10 6.51 1.79 15.14
N ASP A 11 6.22 0.96 16.14
CA ASP A 11 7.17 -0.05 16.63
C ASP A 11 7.50 -1.06 15.53
N VAL A 12 6.50 -1.49 14.78
CA VAL A 12 6.66 -2.42 13.67
C VAL A 12 7.40 -1.75 12.51
N ALA A 13 7.15 -0.48 12.24
CA ALA A 13 7.86 0.28 11.21
C ALA A 13 9.35 0.45 11.53
N GLU A 14 9.70 0.68 12.80
CA GLU A 14 11.09 0.74 13.24
C GLU A 14 11.80 -0.61 13.03
N SER A 15 11.16 -1.71 13.42
CA SER A 15 11.65 -3.07 13.20
C SER A 15 11.85 -3.39 11.72
N ALA A 16 10.91 -2.97 10.87
CA ALA A 16 11.01 -3.19 9.43
C ALA A 16 12.09 -2.32 8.79
N THR A 17 12.27 -1.09 9.28
CA THR A 17 13.35 -0.21 8.82
C THR A 17 14.71 -0.85 9.10
N GLU A 18 14.89 -1.43 10.26
CA GLU A 18 16.10 -2.20 10.59
C GLU A 18 16.28 -3.39 9.65
N SER A 19 15.21 -4.12 9.36
CA SER A 19 15.25 -5.25 8.42
C SER A 19 15.61 -4.81 7.00
N VAL A 20 15.10 -3.69 6.52
CA VAL A 20 15.41 -3.14 5.20
C VAL A 20 16.86 -2.66 5.13
N VAL A 21 17.37 -2.03 6.17
CA VAL A 21 18.78 -1.65 6.27
C VAL A 21 19.67 -2.89 6.23
N SER A 22 19.25 -3.98 6.88
CA SER A 22 19.95 -5.27 6.83
C SER A 22 19.99 -5.88 5.43
N ILE A 23 18.99 -5.62 4.58
CA ILE A 23 18.98 -6.07 3.17
C ILE A 23 20.17 -5.48 2.41
N LYS A 24 20.47 -4.22 2.65
CA LYS A 24 21.60 -3.52 2.02
C LYS A 24 22.93 -4.22 2.31
N ASP A 25 23.10 -4.76 3.52
CA ASP A 25 24.32 -5.43 3.95
C ASP A 25 24.34 -6.93 3.63
N ALA A 26 23.18 -7.59 3.61
CA ALA A 26 23.06 -9.04 3.47
C ALA A 26 22.76 -9.55 2.05
N GLY A 27 22.49 -8.66 1.09
CA GLY A 27 22.27 -9.02 -0.31
C GLY A 27 20.94 -9.71 -0.59
N GLY A 28 20.90 -10.52 -1.66
CA GLY A 28 19.68 -11.07 -2.23
C GLY A 28 18.84 -11.97 -1.32
N ASN A 29 19.41 -12.58 -0.29
CA ASN A 29 18.68 -13.48 0.62
C ASN A 29 17.60 -12.73 1.43
N LYS A 30 17.91 -11.53 1.89
CA LYS A 30 16.97 -10.71 2.65
C LYS A 30 15.82 -10.18 1.78
N VAL A 31 16.11 -9.83 0.53
CA VAL A 31 15.08 -9.44 -0.44
C VAL A 31 14.13 -10.62 -0.67
N SER A 32 14.66 -11.83 -0.83
CA SER A 32 13.85 -13.03 -0.99
C SER A 32 12.95 -13.29 0.21
N GLU A 33 13.46 -13.13 1.44
CA GLU A 33 12.67 -13.26 2.67
C GLU A 33 11.53 -12.25 2.72
N MET A 34 11.80 -11.00 2.33
CA MET A 34 10.78 -9.95 2.28
C MET A 34 9.70 -10.27 1.24
N VAL A 35 10.08 -10.76 0.08
CA VAL A 35 9.13 -11.15 -0.97
C VAL A 35 8.24 -12.29 -0.49
N VAL A 36 8.78 -13.29 0.22
CA VAL A 36 8.00 -14.38 0.80
C VAL A 36 7.01 -13.85 1.84
N ALA A 37 7.46 -13.01 2.77
CA ALA A 37 6.59 -12.42 3.78
C ALA A 37 5.49 -11.55 3.14
N PHE A 38 5.82 -10.80 2.10
CA PHE A 38 4.87 -10.02 1.32
C PHE A 38 3.83 -10.93 0.65
N LYS A 39 4.28 -11.97 -0.04
CA LYS A 39 3.42 -12.93 -0.72
C LYS A 39 2.46 -13.61 0.26
N ASP A 40 2.97 -14.01 1.43
CA ASP A 40 2.16 -14.65 2.47
C ASP A 40 1.11 -13.70 3.06
N SER A 41 1.36 -12.39 3.02
CA SER A 41 0.41 -11.39 3.52
C SER A 41 -0.75 -11.13 2.56
N LEU A 42 -0.60 -11.39 1.26
CA LEU A 42 -1.57 -11.00 0.23
C LEU A 42 -3.00 -11.52 0.48
N PRO A 43 -3.24 -12.79 0.88
CA PRO A 43 -4.60 -13.24 1.17
C PRO A 43 -5.26 -12.44 2.31
N HIS A 44 -4.50 -12.04 3.31
CA HIS A 44 -4.98 -11.26 4.44
C HIS A 44 -5.27 -9.81 4.05
N LEU A 45 -4.44 -9.24 3.19
CA LEU A 45 -4.68 -7.90 2.64
C LEU A 45 -5.95 -7.88 1.80
N LYS A 46 -6.16 -8.92 0.99
CA LYS A 46 -7.39 -9.09 0.21
C LYS A 46 -8.61 -9.23 1.12
N GLY A 47 -8.51 -10.03 2.18
CA GLY A 47 -9.58 -10.18 3.17
C GLY A 47 -9.95 -8.87 3.86
N ALA A 48 -9.00 -7.96 4.01
CA ALA A 48 -9.20 -6.62 4.56
C ALA A 48 -9.69 -5.60 3.52
N GLY A 49 -9.85 -5.98 2.25
CA GLY A 49 -10.36 -5.13 1.19
C GLY A 49 -9.31 -4.51 0.28
N TYR A 50 -8.07 -4.97 0.34
CA TYR A 50 -6.97 -4.42 -0.46
C TYR A 50 -6.44 -5.47 -1.42
N GLU A 51 -6.66 -5.24 -2.70
CA GLU A 51 -6.24 -6.14 -3.76
C GLU A 51 -4.99 -5.60 -4.45
N LEU A 52 -3.96 -6.44 -4.54
CA LEU A 52 -2.74 -6.11 -5.26
C LEU A 52 -3.03 -6.00 -6.76
N THR A 53 -2.65 -4.86 -7.35
CA THR A 53 -2.80 -4.62 -8.78
C THR A 53 -1.47 -4.59 -9.51
N GLU A 54 -0.41 -4.17 -8.84
CA GLU A 54 0.90 -4.05 -9.42
C GLU A 54 1.96 -4.19 -8.33
N PHE A 55 3.11 -4.70 -8.69
CA PHE A 55 4.22 -4.88 -7.76
C PHE A 55 5.53 -4.56 -8.46
N GLU A 56 6.28 -3.65 -7.87
CA GLU A 56 7.59 -3.24 -8.39
C GLU A 56 8.68 -3.54 -7.36
N ILE A 57 9.83 -3.93 -7.83
CA ILE A 57 11.05 -4.03 -7.03
C ILE A 57 12.04 -3.03 -7.60
N GLU A 58 12.41 -2.04 -6.81
CA GLU A 58 13.44 -1.09 -7.18
C GLU A 58 14.78 -1.58 -6.65
N LEU A 59 15.71 -1.85 -7.56
CA LEU A 59 17.07 -2.28 -7.23
C LEU A 59 18.00 -1.09 -7.34
N GLY A 60 18.62 -0.72 -6.24
CA GLY A 60 19.54 0.41 -6.20
C GLY A 60 20.37 0.34 -4.92
N ILE A 61 20.98 1.45 -4.57
CA ILE A 61 21.75 1.58 -3.32
C ILE A 61 20.85 1.27 -2.11
N SER A 62 19.57 1.64 -2.22
CA SER A 62 18.55 1.35 -1.22
C SER A 62 17.39 0.63 -1.90
N PRO A 63 17.35 -0.71 -1.89
CA PRO A 63 16.27 -1.45 -2.55
C PRO A 63 14.92 -1.19 -1.88
N LYS A 64 13.86 -1.18 -2.70
CA LYS A 64 12.49 -0.94 -2.25
C LYS A 64 11.54 -1.96 -2.87
N LEU A 65 10.53 -2.35 -2.09
CA LEU A 65 9.37 -3.06 -2.61
C LEU A 65 8.22 -2.06 -2.72
N ILE A 66 7.56 -2.02 -3.87
CA ILE A 66 6.54 -1.01 -4.16
C ILE A 66 5.27 -1.71 -4.65
N PRO A 67 4.44 -2.21 -3.74
CA PRO A 67 3.13 -2.75 -4.11
C PRO A 67 2.08 -1.66 -4.30
N HIS A 68 1.18 -1.88 -5.23
CA HIS A 68 0.04 -1.03 -5.54
C HIS A 68 -1.24 -1.79 -5.22
N PHE A 69 -2.17 -1.16 -4.50
CA PHE A 69 -3.40 -1.79 -4.06
C PHE A 69 -4.63 -1.00 -4.47
N LYS A 70 -5.66 -1.71 -4.93
CA LYS A 70 -7.01 -1.18 -5.02
C LYS A 70 -7.76 -1.45 -3.72
N TYR A 71 -8.68 -0.57 -3.40
CA TYR A 71 -9.44 -0.61 -2.17
C TYR A 71 -10.90 -0.97 -2.44
N SER A 72 -11.41 -1.93 -1.67
CA SER A 72 -12.84 -2.23 -1.55
C SER A 72 -13.21 -2.12 -0.09
N ALA A 73 -14.30 -1.40 0.21
CA ALA A 73 -14.71 -1.18 1.58
C ALA A 73 -14.96 -2.50 2.34
N ARG A 74 -14.39 -2.61 3.54
CA ARG A 74 -14.59 -3.71 4.47
C ARG A 74 -14.91 -3.15 5.85
N SER A 75 -15.53 -3.98 6.69
CA SER A 75 -15.84 -3.59 8.07
C SER A 75 -14.57 -3.54 8.93
N GLU A 76 -14.63 -2.78 10.03
CA GLU A 76 -13.53 -2.74 10.99
C GLU A 76 -13.24 -4.12 11.58
N SER A 77 -14.26 -4.96 11.75
CA SER A 77 -14.10 -6.33 12.24
C SER A 77 -13.33 -7.20 11.26
N ASP A 78 -13.53 -7.04 9.95
CA ASP A 78 -12.77 -7.75 8.93
C ASP A 78 -11.29 -7.37 8.98
N ILE A 79 -11.01 -6.07 9.10
CA ILE A 79 -9.64 -5.55 9.20
C ILE A 79 -8.97 -6.07 10.46
N ALA A 80 -9.65 -6.02 11.60
CA ALA A 80 -9.11 -6.52 12.88
C ALA A 80 -8.81 -8.02 12.84
N ARG A 81 -9.67 -8.79 12.19
CA ARG A 81 -9.44 -10.24 11.99
C ARG A 81 -8.18 -10.49 11.18
N GLU A 82 -7.99 -9.77 10.09
CA GLU A 82 -6.82 -9.95 9.23
C GLU A 82 -5.53 -9.46 9.91
N LEU A 83 -5.59 -8.38 10.67
CA LEU A 83 -4.45 -7.93 11.49
C LEU A 83 -4.02 -9.00 12.48
N LYS A 84 -4.98 -9.64 13.12
CA LYS A 84 -4.72 -10.72 14.08
C LYS A 84 -4.11 -11.95 13.38
N ALA A 85 -4.62 -12.28 12.19
CA ALA A 85 -4.11 -13.39 11.40
C ALA A 85 -2.68 -13.14 10.89
N LEU A 86 -2.30 -11.88 10.71
CA LEU A 86 -0.94 -11.48 10.31
C LEU A 86 0.07 -11.50 11.44
N LYS A 87 -0.33 -11.89 12.65
CA LYS A 87 0.60 -12.01 13.79
C LYS A 87 1.77 -12.92 13.40
N GLY A 88 2.99 -12.41 13.58
CA GLY A 88 4.20 -13.09 13.16
C GLY A 88 4.71 -12.67 11.78
N ASN A 89 3.88 -11.99 10.98
CA ASN A 89 4.28 -11.39 9.72
C ASN A 89 4.34 -9.86 9.87
N THR A 90 5.47 -9.37 10.32
CA THR A 90 5.71 -7.94 10.59
C THR A 90 5.48 -7.08 9.36
N LEU A 91 5.97 -7.54 8.22
CA LEU A 91 5.81 -6.82 6.94
C LEU A 91 4.34 -6.68 6.57
N GLY A 92 3.58 -7.77 6.70
CA GLY A 92 2.13 -7.75 6.42
C GLY A 92 1.38 -6.79 7.33
N ILE A 93 1.72 -6.73 8.60
CA ILE A 93 1.12 -5.80 9.58
C ILE A 93 1.41 -4.35 9.18
N ILE A 94 2.63 -4.03 8.78
CA ILE A 94 3.00 -2.68 8.32
C ILE A 94 2.17 -2.28 7.11
N ILE A 95 2.08 -3.16 6.13
CA ILE A 95 1.34 -2.91 4.90
C ILE A 95 -0.13 -2.66 5.22
N LEU A 96 -0.77 -3.57 5.97
CA LEU A 96 -2.18 -3.44 6.30
C LEU A 96 -2.46 -2.18 7.12
N THR A 97 -1.61 -1.84 8.07
CA THR A 97 -1.75 -0.62 8.87
C THR A 97 -1.64 0.62 7.99
N GLY A 98 -0.67 0.66 7.10
CA GLY A 98 -0.50 1.75 6.15
C GLY A 98 -1.68 1.90 5.20
N LEU A 99 -2.19 0.79 4.67
CA LEU A 99 -3.35 0.77 3.80
C LEU A 99 -4.62 1.25 4.52
N THR A 100 -4.84 0.81 5.75
CA THR A 100 -6.00 1.21 6.56
C THR A 100 -5.97 2.72 6.82
N LYS A 101 -4.81 3.26 7.17
CA LYS A 101 -4.63 4.69 7.39
C LYS A 101 -4.86 5.48 6.10
N ALA A 102 -4.31 5.02 4.99
CA ALA A 102 -4.51 5.65 3.68
C ALA A 102 -5.98 5.64 3.26
N GLY A 103 -6.67 4.51 3.46
CA GLY A 103 -8.09 4.39 3.17
C GLY A 103 -8.95 5.36 3.98
N ALA A 104 -8.64 5.54 5.27
CA ALA A 104 -9.33 6.50 6.14
C ALA A 104 -9.11 7.95 5.68
N ILE A 105 -7.88 8.30 5.32
CA ILE A 105 -7.54 9.63 4.82
C ILE A 105 -8.22 9.91 3.48
N GLN A 106 -8.20 8.94 2.58
CA GLN A 106 -8.78 9.06 1.24
C GLN A 106 -10.27 9.41 1.26
N LYS A 107 -11.02 8.87 2.22
CA LYS A 107 -12.44 9.18 2.38
C LYS A 107 -12.72 10.67 2.65
N ASN A 108 -11.76 11.36 3.23
CA ASN A 108 -11.88 12.77 3.63
C ASN A 108 -11.23 13.73 2.63
N ILE A 109 -10.57 13.20 1.60
CA ILE A 109 -9.91 14.03 0.58
C ILE A 109 -10.72 13.91 -0.71
N ALA A 110 -11.29 15.03 -1.14
CA ALA A 110 -11.89 15.16 -2.46
C ALA A 110 -11.11 16.18 -3.25
N VAL A 111 -10.57 15.77 -4.40
CA VAL A 111 -9.86 16.67 -5.30
C VAL A 111 -10.74 16.84 -6.56
N ALA A 112 -11.21 18.06 -6.80
CA ALA A 112 -12.06 18.36 -7.94
C ALA A 112 -11.34 18.01 -9.26
N GLY A 113 -12.05 17.27 -10.13
CA GLY A 113 -11.51 16.85 -11.42
C GLY A 113 -10.56 15.66 -11.35
N CYS A 114 -10.38 15.05 -10.17
CA CYS A 114 -9.55 13.87 -9.99
C CYS A 114 -10.35 12.74 -9.36
N SER A 115 -10.04 11.51 -9.75
CA SER A 115 -10.58 10.31 -9.11
C SER A 115 -9.46 9.54 -8.41
N PHE A 116 -9.77 9.01 -7.24
CA PHE A 116 -8.86 8.14 -6.52
C PHE A 116 -8.73 6.81 -7.27
N THR A 117 -7.51 6.36 -7.49
CA THR A 117 -7.25 5.13 -8.25
C THR A 117 -6.74 4.00 -7.37
N HIS A 118 -5.69 4.22 -6.63
CA HIS A 118 -5.07 3.17 -5.83
C HIS A 118 -4.15 3.75 -4.75
N ILE A 119 -3.70 2.87 -3.87
CA ILE A 119 -2.73 3.17 -2.84
C ILE A 119 -1.42 2.50 -3.22
N GLU A 120 -0.33 3.26 -3.17
CA GLU A 120 1.01 2.75 -3.39
C GLU A 120 1.77 2.78 -2.07
N ILE A 121 2.42 1.68 -1.73
CA ILE A 121 3.29 1.62 -0.55
C ILE A 121 4.72 1.42 -1.01
N GLU A 122 5.63 2.27 -0.53
CA GLU A 122 7.06 2.07 -0.73
C GLU A 122 7.65 1.49 0.54
N LEU A 123 8.14 0.26 0.47
CA LEU A 123 8.81 -0.42 1.57
C LEU A 123 10.31 -0.25 1.39
N GLY A 124 10.80 0.92 1.72
CA GLY A 124 12.20 1.27 1.72
C GLY A 124 12.74 1.42 3.15
N VAL A 125 13.82 2.18 3.31
CA VAL A 125 14.39 2.49 4.63
C VAL A 125 13.36 3.19 5.51
N ILE A 126 12.58 4.09 4.91
CA ILE A 126 11.44 4.74 5.56
C ILE A 126 10.19 4.33 4.77
N PRO A 127 9.29 3.51 5.33
CA PRO A 127 8.06 3.15 4.65
C PRO A 127 7.21 4.39 4.37
N THR A 128 6.73 4.52 3.13
CA THR A 128 5.89 5.62 2.71
C THR A 128 4.60 5.10 2.11
N VAL A 129 3.52 5.83 2.30
CA VAL A 129 2.21 5.52 1.71
C VAL A 129 1.82 6.67 0.80
N LYS A 130 1.45 6.36 -0.42
CA LYS A 130 1.01 7.34 -1.42
C LYS A 130 -0.42 7.07 -1.83
N LEU A 131 -1.22 8.12 -1.85
CA LEU A 131 -2.55 8.10 -2.45
C LEU A 131 -2.42 8.56 -3.89
N LYS A 132 -2.86 7.74 -4.82
CA LYS A 132 -2.78 8.02 -6.25
C LYS A 132 -4.12 8.48 -6.79
N TYR A 133 -4.13 9.64 -7.41
CA TYR A 133 -5.28 10.22 -8.07
C TYR A 133 -4.98 10.39 -9.54
N GLN A 134 -5.99 10.22 -10.35
CA GLN A 134 -5.91 10.44 -11.79
C GLN A 134 -6.87 11.56 -12.17
N ALA A 135 -6.40 12.50 -12.99
CA ALA A 135 -7.26 13.51 -13.54
C ALA A 135 -8.34 12.83 -14.39
N MET A 136 -9.61 13.19 -14.15
CA MET A 136 -10.69 12.70 -14.98
C MET A 136 -10.58 13.38 -16.35
N VAL A 137 -10.16 12.61 -17.36
CA VAL A 137 -10.23 13.06 -18.73
C VAL A 137 -11.70 13.28 -19.04
N ASN A 138 -12.06 14.50 -19.36
CA ASN A 138 -13.42 14.82 -19.69
C ASN A 138 -13.76 14.08 -21.00
N HIS A 139 -14.51 12.99 -20.87
CA HIS A 139 -14.96 12.17 -22.01
C HIS A 139 -15.67 13.03 -23.06
N TYR A 140 -16.33 14.10 -22.62
CA TYR A 140 -17.00 15.06 -23.50
C TYR A 140 -16.03 15.85 -24.38
N GLN A 141 -14.89 16.25 -23.85
CA GLN A 141 -13.87 16.95 -24.63
C GLN A 141 -13.27 16.04 -25.70
N HIS A 142 -13.05 14.78 -25.37
CA HIS A 142 -12.55 13.81 -26.34
C HIS A 142 -13.57 13.49 -27.44
N LEU A 143 -14.82 13.32 -27.06
CA LEU A 143 -15.92 13.12 -28.00
C LEU A 143 -16.15 14.35 -28.88
N ASN A 144 -16.08 15.56 -28.35
CA ASN A 144 -16.22 16.79 -29.10
C ASN A 144 -15.09 16.98 -30.13
N LEU A 145 -13.88 16.59 -29.79
CA LEU A 145 -12.75 16.62 -30.71
C LEU A 145 -12.91 15.64 -31.88
N ILE A 146 -13.59 14.52 -31.64
CA ILE A 146 -13.84 13.50 -32.67
C ILE A 146 -15.08 13.84 -33.51
N SER A 147 -16.08 14.50 -32.93
CA SER A 147 -17.37 14.78 -33.55
C SER A 147 -17.48 16.14 -34.24
N GLU A 148 -16.50 17.03 -34.10
CA GLU A 148 -16.50 18.28 -34.86
C GLU A 148 -16.20 18.00 -36.32
N PRO A 149 -17.14 18.32 -37.22
CA PRO A 149 -16.88 18.21 -38.65
C PRO A 149 -15.79 19.21 -39.03
N ALA A 150 -14.84 18.73 -39.74
CA ALA A 150 -13.74 19.56 -40.24
C ALA A 150 -14.30 20.75 -41.10
#